data_06929fd307434154b3c3f530720cefe2
#
_entry.id   06929fd307434154b3c3f530720cefe2
#
_cell.length_a   1.000
_cell.length_b   1.000
_cell.length_c   1.000
_cell.angle_alpha   90.00
_cell.angle_beta   90.00
_cell.angle_gamma   90.00
#
_symmetry.space_group_name_H-M   'P 1'
#
loop_
_entity.id
_entity.type
_entity.pdbx_description
1 polymer ?
#
loop_
_entity_poly.entity_id
_entity_poly.type
_entity_poly.pdbx_seq_one_letter_code
_entity_poly.pdbx_strand_id
1 'polypeptide(L)'
;VIEYIDDNNVMATMTGYFVSNDLMTSVNFNFVDDVCYRGADYLTESIETGKPEGLKVFGKWDTVYEGLSQLPNQVKKSWFEFDHYYSDDAFPYALDIVFKTKPKYLYDIGGNTGKWSFACCAHDSDVKIKILDLPGQLNVAKANATEKGLLDRIDFHEINILDTNQLIPKGPDAVWMSQFLDCFSESEIVNILKNVRQASSEDTEIYILETFIDNQKFPAAKHCLTGTSLYFTFIANGNSKMYSIKVMERLVAEAGLKVVETHPLIGDSYHTILKCKVA
;
A
#
# COMPACT_ATOMS: atom_id res chain seq x y z
N VAL A 1 7.90 2.74 -31.03
CA VAL A 1 7.15 3.87 -30.47
C VAL A 1 6.66 4.80 -31.58
N ILE A 2 7.50 5.07 -32.55
CA ILE A 2 7.14 5.79 -33.77
C ILE A 2 7.54 4.97 -35.02
N GLU A 3 6.84 5.18 -36.13
CA GLU A 3 7.19 4.68 -37.45
C GLU A 3 7.18 5.83 -38.47
N TYR A 4 8.01 5.73 -39.50
CA TYR A 4 8.06 6.71 -40.61
C TYR A 4 6.92 6.39 -41.58
N ILE A 5 6.15 7.41 -41.94
CA ILE A 5 5.15 7.33 -43.00
C ILE A 5 5.83 7.67 -44.34
N ASP A 6 6.69 8.68 -44.32
CA ASP A 6 7.54 9.14 -45.41
C ASP A 6 8.76 9.88 -44.86
N ASP A 7 9.56 10.49 -45.72
CA ASP A 7 10.82 11.19 -45.34
C ASP A 7 10.60 12.37 -44.38
N ASN A 8 9.42 12.92 -44.28
CA ASN A 8 9.11 14.10 -43.47
C ASN A 8 8.10 13.86 -42.36
N ASN A 9 7.43 12.72 -42.35
CA ASN A 9 6.34 12.44 -41.45
C ASN A 9 6.56 11.16 -40.67
N VAL A 10 6.23 11.21 -39.37
CA VAL A 10 6.21 10.05 -38.47
C VAL A 10 4.82 9.90 -37.88
N MET A 11 4.48 8.68 -37.51
CA MET A 11 3.25 8.34 -36.82
C MET A 11 3.58 7.58 -35.53
N ALA A 12 2.82 7.79 -34.49
CA ALA A 12 2.91 6.96 -33.30
C ALA A 12 2.42 5.55 -33.61
N THR A 13 3.19 4.54 -33.28
CA THR A 13 2.72 3.14 -33.27
C THR A 13 1.67 2.95 -32.18
N MET A 14 0.96 1.81 -32.15
CA MET A 14 0.07 1.48 -31.04
C MET A 14 0.80 1.54 -29.70
N THR A 15 2.02 1.04 -29.61
CA THR A 15 2.89 1.17 -28.42
C THR A 15 3.15 2.64 -28.08
N GLY A 16 3.45 3.49 -29.08
CA GLY A 16 3.64 4.93 -28.87
C GLY A 16 2.37 5.60 -28.35
N TYR A 17 1.22 5.21 -28.84
CA TYR A 17 -0.06 5.72 -28.36
C TYR A 17 -0.28 5.38 -26.88
N PHE A 18 -0.08 4.12 -26.45
CA PHE A 18 -0.20 3.73 -25.06
C PHE A 18 0.79 4.45 -24.16
N VAL A 19 2.06 4.53 -24.54
CA VAL A 19 3.08 5.26 -23.77
C VAL A 19 2.67 6.73 -23.54
N SER A 20 2.00 7.35 -24.53
CA SER A 20 1.66 8.78 -24.46
C SER A 20 0.29 9.09 -23.86
N ASN A 21 -0.66 8.13 -23.84
CA ASN A 21 -2.05 8.43 -23.54
C ASN A 21 -2.69 7.50 -22.50
N ASP A 22 -2.09 6.34 -22.19
CA ASP A 22 -2.66 5.41 -21.22
C ASP A 22 -2.18 5.77 -19.80
N LEU A 23 -3.15 5.98 -18.91
CA LEU A 23 -2.85 6.41 -17.52
C LEU A 23 -2.03 5.36 -16.76
N MET A 24 -2.40 4.06 -16.88
CA MET A 24 -1.65 2.98 -16.24
C MET A 24 -0.19 2.97 -16.69
N THR A 25 0.03 3.07 -18.01
CA THR A 25 1.38 3.13 -18.58
C THR A 25 2.14 4.35 -18.05
N SER A 26 1.50 5.51 -18.01
CA SER A 26 2.13 6.76 -17.55
C SER A 26 2.54 6.71 -16.08
N VAL A 27 1.66 6.25 -15.18
CA VAL A 27 1.99 6.19 -13.75
C VAL A 27 3.09 5.18 -13.45
N ASN A 28 3.10 4.03 -14.15
CA ASN A 28 4.18 3.04 -14.01
C ASN A 28 5.50 3.56 -14.55
N PHE A 29 5.47 4.23 -15.71
CA PHE A 29 6.67 4.79 -16.33
C PHE A 29 7.30 5.88 -15.45
N ASN A 30 6.48 6.81 -14.97
CA ASN A 30 6.93 7.89 -14.08
C ASN A 30 7.48 7.34 -12.76
N PHE A 31 6.83 6.33 -12.18
CA PHE A 31 7.34 5.69 -10.97
C PHE A 31 8.72 5.04 -11.20
N VAL A 32 8.87 4.30 -12.28
CA VAL A 32 10.16 3.68 -12.60
C VAL A 32 11.24 4.73 -12.85
N ASP A 33 10.95 5.76 -13.63
CA ASP A 33 11.94 6.81 -14.00
C ASP A 33 12.30 7.68 -12.79
N ASP A 34 11.30 8.28 -12.15
CA ASP A 34 11.51 9.28 -11.09
C ASP A 34 11.97 8.65 -9.77
N VAL A 35 11.41 7.48 -9.41
CA VAL A 35 11.62 6.88 -8.10
C VAL A 35 12.69 5.78 -8.13
N CYS A 36 12.67 4.89 -9.14
CA CYS A 36 13.48 3.68 -9.11
C CYS A 36 14.81 3.80 -9.85
N TYR A 37 14.82 4.44 -11.03
CA TYR A 37 15.90 4.32 -12.00
C TYR A 37 17.29 4.65 -11.44
N ARG A 38 17.42 5.78 -10.76
CA ARG A 38 18.70 6.22 -10.18
C ARG A 38 19.16 5.37 -9.00
N GLY A 39 18.20 4.87 -8.22
CA GLY A 39 18.48 4.01 -7.07
C GLY A 39 18.93 2.60 -7.47
N ALA A 40 18.53 2.13 -8.65
CA ALA A 40 18.88 0.80 -9.16
C ALA A 40 20.40 0.59 -9.34
N ASP A 41 21.18 1.65 -9.49
CA ASP A 41 22.66 1.58 -9.52
C ASP A 41 23.26 0.99 -8.25
N TYR A 42 22.51 1.02 -7.14
CA TYR A 42 22.91 0.51 -5.82
C TYR A 42 22.29 -0.84 -5.45
N LEU A 43 21.71 -1.55 -6.42
CA LEU A 43 21.05 -2.84 -6.18
C LEU A 43 22.01 -3.86 -5.55
N THR A 44 23.26 -3.96 -6.05
CA THR A 44 24.24 -4.90 -5.51
C THR A 44 24.53 -4.61 -4.05
N GLU A 45 24.81 -3.35 -3.72
CA GLU A 45 25.06 -2.92 -2.35
C GLU A 45 23.86 -3.21 -1.45
N SER A 46 22.64 -2.97 -1.94
CA SER A 46 21.41 -3.24 -1.17
C SER A 46 21.23 -4.72 -0.86
N ILE A 47 21.54 -5.61 -1.80
CA ILE A 47 21.50 -7.06 -1.59
C ILE A 47 22.55 -7.50 -0.55
N GLU A 48 23.75 -6.91 -0.59
CA GLU A 48 24.84 -7.25 0.32
C GLU A 48 24.58 -6.75 1.74
N THR A 49 23.98 -5.57 1.89
CA THR A 49 23.77 -4.92 3.21
C THR A 49 22.41 -5.18 3.81
N GLY A 50 21.41 -5.59 3.03
CA GLY A 50 20.01 -5.68 3.44
C GLY A 50 19.37 -4.32 3.73
N LYS A 51 19.91 -3.23 3.14
CA LYS A 51 19.44 -1.85 3.32
C LYS A 51 19.08 -1.22 1.97
N PRO A 52 18.20 -0.20 1.97
CA PRO A 52 17.82 0.48 0.73
C PRO A 52 18.92 1.48 0.28
N GLU A 53 20.06 0.98 -0.14
CA GLU A 53 21.24 1.79 -0.46
C GLU A 53 20.99 2.81 -1.58
N GLY A 54 20.05 2.52 -2.48
CA GLY A 54 19.63 3.45 -3.53
C GLY A 54 18.85 4.66 -2.99
N LEU A 55 18.27 4.58 -1.80
CA LEU A 55 17.54 5.68 -1.18
C LEU A 55 18.43 6.93 -0.97
N LYS A 56 19.73 6.74 -0.81
CA LYS A 56 20.71 7.82 -0.66
C LYS A 56 20.73 8.85 -1.81
N VAL A 57 20.18 8.53 -2.98
CA VAL A 57 20.05 9.48 -4.10
C VAL A 57 19.04 10.59 -3.81
N PHE A 58 18.15 10.39 -2.83
CA PHE A 58 17.13 11.35 -2.42
C PHE A 58 17.38 11.96 -1.04
N GLY A 59 17.96 11.21 -0.10
CA GLY A 59 18.21 11.69 1.26
C GLY A 59 18.84 10.64 2.15
N LYS A 60 18.85 10.92 3.46
CA LYS A 60 19.43 10.05 4.49
C LYS A 60 18.35 9.64 5.46
N TRP A 61 17.60 8.63 5.10
CA TRP A 61 16.57 7.99 5.92
C TRP A 61 16.84 6.48 5.94
N ASP A 62 16.37 5.79 6.95
CA ASP A 62 16.47 4.34 7.02
C ASP A 62 15.48 3.66 6.06
N THR A 63 14.34 4.30 5.80
CA THR A 63 13.34 3.86 4.83
C THR A 63 12.79 5.04 4.01
N VAL A 64 12.25 4.78 2.82
CA VAL A 64 11.59 5.82 2.02
C VAL A 64 10.38 6.41 2.74
N TYR A 65 9.71 5.63 3.59
CA TYR A 65 8.49 6.05 4.28
C TYR A 65 8.72 7.19 5.26
N GLU A 66 9.86 7.23 5.93
CA GLU A 66 10.28 8.34 6.79
C GLU A 66 10.55 9.62 5.98
N GLY A 67 11.04 9.45 4.76
CA GLY A 67 11.40 10.54 3.85
C GLY A 67 10.29 11.02 2.93
N LEU A 68 9.14 10.33 2.83
CA LEU A 68 8.09 10.58 1.82
C LEU A 68 7.69 12.05 1.71
N SER A 69 7.48 12.73 2.84
CA SER A 69 7.09 14.15 2.85
C SER A 69 8.20 15.10 2.37
N GLN A 70 9.45 14.65 2.40
CA GLN A 70 10.66 15.41 2.10
C GLN A 70 11.26 15.07 0.72
N LEU A 71 10.73 14.07 0.01
CA LEU A 71 11.15 13.73 -1.34
C LEU A 71 11.02 14.95 -2.27
N PRO A 72 11.87 15.06 -3.31
CA PRO A 72 11.70 16.04 -4.38
C PRO A 72 10.27 16.00 -4.94
N ASN A 73 9.69 17.15 -5.25
CA ASN A 73 8.28 17.25 -5.63
C ASN A 73 7.86 16.30 -6.77
N GLN A 74 8.70 16.15 -7.80
CA GLN A 74 8.40 15.24 -8.91
C GLN A 74 8.42 13.77 -8.45
N VAL A 75 9.43 13.36 -7.70
CA VAL A 75 9.56 12.00 -7.16
C VAL A 75 8.37 11.66 -6.27
N LYS A 76 8.02 12.57 -5.37
CA LYS A 76 6.85 12.46 -4.49
C LYS A 76 5.55 12.33 -5.28
N LYS A 77 5.37 13.16 -6.31
CA LYS A 77 4.20 13.10 -7.19
C LYS A 77 4.09 11.72 -7.85
N SER A 78 5.15 11.25 -8.48
CA SER A 78 5.15 9.96 -9.19
C SER A 78 4.94 8.78 -8.25
N TRP A 79 5.47 8.85 -7.02
CA TRP A 79 5.24 7.85 -5.99
C TRP A 79 3.75 7.76 -5.59
N PHE A 80 3.13 8.91 -5.27
CA PHE A 80 1.71 8.94 -4.87
C PHE A 80 0.76 8.63 -6.03
N GLU A 81 1.06 9.05 -7.26
CA GLU A 81 0.23 8.73 -8.43
C GLU A 81 0.23 7.22 -8.70
N PHE A 82 1.37 6.54 -8.53
CA PHE A 82 1.47 5.09 -8.65
C PHE A 82 0.67 4.39 -7.54
N ASP A 83 0.90 4.74 -6.28
CA ASP A 83 0.22 4.15 -5.13
C ASP A 83 -1.31 4.29 -5.26
N HIS A 84 -1.78 5.50 -5.52
CA HIS A 84 -3.20 5.81 -5.63
C HIS A 84 -3.88 5.19 -6.86
N TYR A 85 -3.18 5.08 -7.97
CA TYR A 85 -3.74 4.46 -9.17
C TYR A 85 -4.21 3.03 -8.89
N TYR A 86 -3.41 2.29 -8.14
CA TYR A 86 -3.74 0.90 -7.84
C TYR A 86 -4.73 0.76 -6.69
N SER A 87 -4.62 1.56 -5.63
CA SER A 87 -5.49 1.43 -4.46
C SER A 87 -6.92 1.93 -4.69
N ASP A 88 -7.08 3.06 -5.37
CA ASP A 88 -8.38 3.76 -5.48
C ASP A 88 -9.43 2.92 -6.21
N ASP A 89 -9.05 2.17 -7.24
CA ASP A 89 -9.97 1.32 -8.02
C ASP A 89 -10.49 0.12 -7.22
N ALA A 90 -9.78 -0.31 -6.18
CA ALA A 90 -10.20 -1.41 -5.32
C ALA A 90 -11.23 -0.99 -4.26
N PHE A 91 -11.26 0.29 -3.85
CA PHE A 91 -12.05 0.77 -2.73
C PHE A 91 -13.57 0.56 -2.86
N PRO A 92 -14.24 0.83 -3.99
CA PRO A 92 -15.68 0.60 -4.11
C PRO A 92 -16.08 -0.84 -3.79
N TYR A 93 -15.30 -1.82 -4.23
CA TYR A 93 -15.56 -3.24 -3.98
C TYR A 93 -15.18 -3.66 -2.56
N ALA A 94 -14.10 -3.08 -2.03
CA ALA A 94 -13.67 -3.32 -0.66
C ALA A 94 -14.70 -2.79 0.35
N LEU A 95 -15.33 -1.65 0.10
CA LEU A 95 -16.41 -1.11 0.94
C LEU A 95 -17.57 -2.08 1.07
N ASP A 96 -18.02 -2.70 -0.03
CA ASP A 96 -19.09 -3.69 -0.01
C ASP A 96 -18.75 -4.94 0.82
N ILE A 97 -17.46 -5.28 0.91
CA ILE A 97 -16.98 -6.41 1.71
C ILE A 97 -16.88 -6.03 3.18
N VAL A 98 -16.20 -4.92 3.49
CA VAL A 98 -15.93 -4.47 4.86
C VAL A 98 -17.21 -4.06 5.58
N PHE A 99 -18.13 -3.39 4.90
CA PHE A 99 -19.37 -2.89 5.51
C PHE A 99 -20.53 -3.89 5.54
N LYS A 100 -20.32 -5.15 5.14
CA LYS A 100 -21.33 -6.21 5.37
C LYS A 100 -21.72 -6.34 6.83
N THR A 101 -20.78 -6.12 7.74
CA THR A 101 -20.99 -6.23 9.20
C THR A 101 -21.25 -4.89 9.87
N LYS A 102 -21.23 -3.78 9.11
CA LYS A 102 -21.46 -2.41 9.59
C LYS A 102 -20.63 -2.06 10.83
N PRO A 103 -19.29 -2.06 10.70
CA PRO A 103 -18.41 -1.72 11.82
C PRO A 103 -18.66 -0.27 12.27
N LYS A 104 -18.74 -0.04 13.58
CA LYS A 104 -18.89 1.30 14.17
C LYS A 104 -17.53 1.98 14.36
N TYR A 105 -16.50 1.19 14.69
CA TYR A 105 -15.13 1.63 14.91
C TYR A 105 -14.18 0.87 13.99
N LEU A 106 -13.68 1.54 12.97
CA LEU A 106 -12.74 0.99 12.00
C LEU A 106 -11.36 1.62 12.20
N TYR A 107 -10.31 0.78 12.29
CA TYR A 107 -8.92 1.22 12.32
C TYR A 107 -8.31 1.07 10.94
N ASP A 108 -7.77 2.18 10.44
CA ASP A 108 -7.07 2.31 9.15
C ASP A 108 -5.56 2.38 9.45
N ILE A 109 -4.88 1.23 9.36
CA ILE A 109 -3.46 1.11 9.71
C ILE A 109 -2.62 1.34 8.45
N GLY A 110 -1.72 2.33 8.50
CA GLY A 110 -1.01 2.79 7.31
C GLY A 110 -1.93 3.61 6.40
N GLY A 111 -2.89 4.36 6.98
CA GLY A 111 -3.92 5.06 6.22
C GLY A 111 -3.42 6.23 5.37
N ASN A 112 -2.11 6.54 5.42
CA ASN A 112 -1.40 7.49 4.57
C ASN A 112 -2.12 8.86 4.50
N THR A 113 -2.61 9.27 3.35
CA THR A 113 -3.32 10.56 3.15
C THR A 113 -4.79 10.54 3.57
N GLY A 114 -5.31 9.38 4.04
CA GLY A 114 -6.68 9.21 4.54
C GLY A 114 -7.72 8.82 3.49
N LYS A 115 -7.32 8.48 2.26
CA LYS A 115 -8.27 8.22 1.15
C LYS A 115 -9.28 7.11 1.46
N TRP A 116 -8.83 5.97 1.98
CA TRP A 116 -9.73 4.89 2.39
C TRP A 116 -10.70 5.35 3.49
N SER A 117 -10.18 6.01 4.52
CA SER A 117 -10.98 6.57 5.61
C SER A 117 -12.08 7.52 5.11
N PHE A 118 -11.77 8.37 4.12
CA PHE A 118 -12.77 9.26 3.51
C PHE A 118 -13.81 8.49 2.72
N ALA A 119 -13.42 7.46 1.98
CA ALA A 119 -14.33 6.58 1.26
C ALA A 119 -15.28 5.85 2.22
N CYS A 120 -14.79 5.35 3.35
CA CYS A 120 -15.61 4.77 4.41
C CYS A 120 -16.63 5.77 4.97
N CYS A 121 -16.19 7.01 5.28
CA CYS A 121 -17.09 8.05 5.77
C CYS A 121 -18.16 8.46 4.76
N ALA A 122 -17.86 8.40 3.47
CA ALA A 122 -18.84 8.65 2.42
C ALA A 122 -19.81 7.48 2.23
N HIS A 123 -19.36 6.25 2.45
CA HIS A 123 -20.17 5.03 2.30
C HIS A 123 -21.14 4.82 3.46
N ASP A 124 -20.72 5.09 4.69
CA ASP A 124 -21.52 4.89 5.90
C ASP A 124 -21.50 6.16 6.75
N SER A 125 -22.68 6.65 7.19
CA SER A 125 -22.83 7.90 7.96
C SER A 125 -22.39 7.77 9.42
N ASP A 126 -22.36 6.56 9.97
CA ASP A 126 -22.21 6.31 11.40
C ASP A 126 -20.83 5.81 11.80
N VAL A 127 -20.05 5.27 10.85
CA VAL A 127 -18.71 4.75 11.13
C VAL A 127 -17.78 5.83 11.67
N LYS A 128 -17.03 5.51 12.71
CA LYS A 128 -15.90 6.28 13.23
C LYS A 128 -14.62 5.59 12.83
N ILE A 129 -13.67 6.38 12.33
CA ILE A 129 -12.39 5.88 11.84
C ILE A 129 -11.28 6.31 12.78
N LYS A 130 -10.29 5.47 12.99
CA LYS A 130 -9.02 5.84 13.58
C LYS A 130 -7.91 5.54 12.58
N ILE A 131 -7.24 6.58 12.08
CA ILE A 131 -6.06 6.42 11.23
C ILE A 131 -4.84 6.26 12.13
N LEU A 132 -4.09 5.18 11.93
CA LEU A 132 -2.85 4.89 12.64
C LEU A 132 -1.70 4.93 11.65
N ASP A 133 -0.78 5.90 11.83
CA ASP A 133 0.35 6.10 10.90
C ASP A 133 1.47 6.92 11.56
N LEU A 134 2.55 7.15 10.82
CA LEU A 134 3.63 8.04 11.21
C LEU A 134 3.17 9.51 11.21
N PRO A 135 3.79 10.38 12.04
CA PRO A 135 3.37 11.77 12.19
C PRO A 135 3.28 12.56 10.88
N GLY A 136 4.20 12.30 9.94
CA GLY A 136 4.24 12.99 8.63
C GLY A 136 2.98 12.74 7.81
N GLN A 137 2.55 11.49 7.72
CA GLN A 137 1.35 11.07 7.00
C GLN A 137 0.09 11.57 7.70
N LEU A 138 0.03 11.46 9.03
CA LEU A 138 -1.12 11.95 9.80
C LEU A 138 -1.35 13.45 9.66
N ASN A 139 -0.29 14.25 9.53
CA ASN A 139 -0.43 15.69 9.27
C ASN A 139 -1.15 15.96 7.95
N VAL A 140 -0.81 15.20 6.90
CA VAL A 140 -1.48 15.31 5.59
C VAL A 140 -2.92 14.82 5.67
N ALA A 141 -3.15 13.64 6.27
CA ALA A 141 -4.49 13.08 6.46
C ALA A 141 -5.39 14.03 7.25
N LYS A 142 -4.88 14.65 8.30
CA LYS A 142 -5.61 15.62 9.12
C LYS A 142 -5.98 16.91 8.35
N ALA A 143 -5.05 17.43 7.55
CA ALA A 143 -5.34 18.57 6.68
C ALA A 143 -6.46 18.24 5.68
N ASN A 144 -6.38 17.07 5.03
CA ASN A 144 -7.40 16.59 4.09
C ASN A 144 -8.76 16.35 4.79
N ALA A 145 -8.77 15.78 5.99
CA ALA A 145 -9.99 15.57 6.78
C ALA A 145 -10.64 16.90 7.19
N THR A 146 -9.81 17.91 7.50
CA THR A 146 -10.29 19.27 7.82
C THR A 146 -11.00 19.90 6.62
N GLU A 147 -10.38 19.81 5.44
CA GLU A 147 -10.96 20.34 4.20
C GLU A 147 -12.30 19.66 3.86
N LYS A 148 -12.43 18.38 4.17
CA LYS A 148 -13.64 17.58 3.95
C LYS A 148 -14.69 17.70 5.07
N GLY A 149 -14.39 18.38 6.19
CA GLY A 149 -15.30 18.51 7.33
C GLY A 149 -15.52 17.19 8.08
N LEU A 150 -14.51 16.30 8.16
CA LEU A 150 -14.62 14.96 8.73
C LEU A 150 -13.90 14.79 10.08
N LEU A 151 -13.41 15.87 10.71
CA LEU A 151 -12.66 15.79 11.97
C LEU A 151 -13.45 15.24 13.16
N ASP A 152 -14.76 15.30 13.12
CA ASP A 152 -15.65 14.73 14.16
C ASP A 152 -15.88 13.21 13.99
N ARG A 153 -15.42 12.65 12.87
CA ARG A 153 -15.57 11.26 12.50
C ARG A 153 -14.27 10.50 12.40
N ILE A 154 -13.12 11.19 12.30
CA ILE A 154 -11.81 10.59 12.09
C ILE A 154 -10.86 11.03 13.21
N ASP A 155 -10.40 10.07 13.99
CA ASP A 155 -9.32 10.20 14.96
C ASP A 155 -7.96 9.89 14.32
N PHE A 156 -6.89 10.50 14.84
CA PHE A 156 -5.52 10.30 14.38
C PHE A 156 -4.67 9.78 15.53
N HIS A 157 -3.99 8.65 15.31
CA HIS A 157 -3.15 8.03 16.32
C HIS A 157 -1.73 7.84 15.78
N GLU A 158 -0.80 8.61 16.31
CA GLU A 158 0.61 8.49 15.94
C GLU A 158 1.18 7.18 16.47
N ILE A 159 1.74 6.38 15.57
CA ILE A 159 2.38 5.12 15.90
C ILE A 159 3.52 4.82 14.92
N ASN A 160 4.67 4.45 15.44
CA ASN A 160 5.64 3.69 14.67
C ASN A 160 5.35 2.21 14.88
N ILE A 161 4.71 1.58 13.92
CA ILE A 161 4.25 0.19 14.02
C ILE A 161 5.39 -0.82 14.20
N LEU A 162 6.63 -0.43 13.88
CA LEU A 162 7.83 -1.25 14.07
C LEU A 162 8.38 -1.14 15.50
N ASP A 163 7.99 -0.12 16.27
CA ASP A 163 8.35 -0.02 17.70
C ASP A 163 7.45 -0.94 18.53
N THR A 164 7.99 -2.05 18.97
CA THR A 164 7.27 -3.06 19.76
C THR A 164 6.77 -2.56 21.12
N ASN A 165 7.20 -1.38 21.59
CA ASN A 165 6.68 -0.73 22.80
C ASN A 165 5.41 0.09 22.52
N GLN A 166 5.12 0.41 21.25
CA GLN A 166 3.94 1.14 20.85
C GLN A 166 2.83 0.15 20.49
N LEU A 167 1.76 0.19 21.25
CA LEU A 167 0.64 -0.74 21.07
C LEU A 167 -0.53 -0.05 20.37
N ILE A 168 -1.16 -0.79 19.46
CA ILE A 168 -2.44 -0.39 18.86
C ILE A 168 -3.50 -0.35 19.96
N PRO A 169 -4.29 0.74 20.08
CA PRO A 169 -5.38 0.83 21.06
C PRO A 169 -6.39 -0.31 20.87
N LYS A 170 -6.96 -0.80 21.97
CA LYS A 170 -7.99 -1.85 21.93
C LYS A 170 -9.33 -1.30 21.43
N GLY A 171 -10.14 -2.20 20.86
CA GLY A 171 -11.57 -2.00 20.65
C GLY A 171 -12.02 -1.66 19.23
N PRO A 172 -11.28 -1.99 18.14
CA PRO A 172 -11.83 -1.88 16.80
C PRO A 172 -12.89 -2.98 16.56
N ASP A 173 -13.95 -2.63 15.82
CA ASP A 173 -14.85 -3.63 15.22
C ASP A 173 -14.24 -4.20 13.95
N ALA A 174 -13.52 -3.34 13.20
CA ALA A 174 -12.78 -3.72 12.01
C ALA A 174 -11.38 -3.09 11.98
N VAL A 175 -10.42 -3.82 11.41
CA VAL A 175 -9.06 -3.34 11.11
C VAL A 175 -8.83 -3.47 9.62
N TRP A 176 -8.34 -2.42 9.01
CA TRP A 176 -7.99 -2.36 7.60
C TRP A 176 -6.51 -2.09 7.41
N MET A 177 -5.87 -2.86 6.55
CA MET A 177 -4.50 -2.70 6.09
C MET A 177 -4.48 -2.88 4.58
N SER A 178 -4.08 -1.87 3.83
CA SER A 178 -4.11 -1.85 2.37
C SER A 178 -2.77 -1.44 1.79
N GLN A 179 -2.18 -2.28 0.96
CA GLN A 179 -0.85 -2.04 0.37
C GLN A 179 0.14 -1.58 1.44
N PHE A 180 0.10 -2.26 2.57
CA PHE A 180 0.81 -1.88 3.78
C PHE A 180 1.79 -2.96 4.24
N LEU A 181 1.36 -4.22 4.25
CA LEU A 181 2.20 -5.31 4.76
C LEU A 181 3.34 -5.67 3.80
N ASP A 182 3.20 -5.42 2.51
CA ASP A 182 4.28 -5.56 1.54
C ASP A 182 5.46 -4.59 1.77
N CYS A 183 5.24 -3.56 2.60
CA CYS A 183 6.26 -2.62 3.03
C CYS A 183 7.19 -3.16 4.14
N PHE A 184 7.01 -4.39 4.60
CA PHE A 184 7.72 -4.94 5.77
C PHE A 184 8.30 -6.33 5.49
N SER A 185 9.36 -6.70 6.21
CA SER A 185 9.90 -8.07 6.21
C SER A 185 8.93 -9.06 6.85
N GLU A 186 9.12 -10.36 6.60
CA GLU A 186 8.26 -11.41 7.15
C GLU A 186 8.18 -11.36 8.70
N SER A 187 9.30 -11.09 9.37
CA SER A 187 9.34 -10.97 10.83
C SER A 187 8.62 -9.72 11.35
N GLU A 188 8.74 -8.60 10.65
CA GLU A 188 8.03 -7.37 10.97
C GLU A 188 6.52 -7.54 10.76
N ILE A 189 6.09 -8.17 9.65
CA ILE A 189 4.68 -8.49 9.41
C ILE A 189 4.09 -9.31 10.56
N VAL A 190 4.79 -10.36 11.02
CA VAL A 190 4.32 -11.17 12.16
C VAL A 190 4.17 -10.32 13.43
N ASN A 191 5.11 -9.40 13.69
CA ASN A 191 5.03 -8.51 14.86
C ASN A 191 3.89 -7.50 14.75
N ILE A 192 3.68 -6.90 13.57
CA ILE A 192 2.55 -6.01 13.29
C ILE A 192 1.22 -6.75 13.50
N LEU A 193 1.07 -7.93 12.93
CA LEU A 193 -0.14 -8.73 13.06
C LEU A 193 -0.37 -9.21 14.50
N LYS A 194 0.67 -9.48 15.29
CA LYS A 194 0.53 -9.75 16.73
C LYS A 194 0.03 -8.53 17.49
N ASN A 195 0.49 -7.32 17.13
CA ASN A 195 0.00 -6.09 17.73
C ASN A 195 -1.48 -5.85 17.37
N VAL A 196 -1.85 -6.07 16.09
CA VAL A 196 -3.26 -6.07 15.64
C VAL A 196 -4.10 -7.07 16.45
N ARG A 197 -3.62 -8.31 16.58
CA ARG A 197 -4.31 -9.35 17.38
C ARG A 197 -4.54 -8.92 18.83
N GLN A 198 -3.55 -8.28 19.48
CA GLN A 198 -3.69 -7.82 20.86
C GLN A 198 -4.74 -6.71 21.01
N ALA A 199 -4.94 -5.89 19.98
CA ALA A 199 -5.96 -4.84 19.96
C ALA A 199 -7.37 -5.37 19.66
N SER A 200 -7.46 -6.56 19.05
CA SER A 200 -8.67 -7.18 18.53
C SER A 200 -9.34 -8.08 19.55
N SER A 201 -10.65 -8.25 19.40
CA SER A 201 -11.47 -9.29 20.06
C SER A 201 -11.78 -10.43 19.07
N GLU A 202 -12.47 -11.49 19.54
CA GLU A 202 -12.96 -12.58 18.68
C GLU A 202 -13.96 -12.09 17.61
N ASP A 203 -14.68 -10.99 17.90
CA ASP A 203 -15.66 -10.38 16.99
C ASP A 203 -15.01 -9.44 15.97
N THR A 204 -13.81 -8.93 16.24
CA THR A 204 -13.10 -8.01 15.35
C THR A 204 -12.81 -8.66 14.00
N GLU A 205 -13.14 -7.98 12.93
CA GLU A 205 -12.79 -8.38 11.56
C GLU A 205 -11.53 -7.66 11.08
N ILE A 206 -10.56 -8.42 10.55
CA ILE A 206 -9.28 -7.89 10.11
C ILE A 206 -9.18 -8.12 8.61
N TYR A 207 -8.95 -7.06 7.86
CA TYR A 207 -8.87 -7.06 6.41
C TYR A 207 -7.48 -6.67 5.95
N ILE A 208 -6.88 -7.50 5.10
CA ILE A 208 -5.59 -7.28 4.46
C ILE A 208 -5.84 -7.21 2.95
N LEU A 209 -5.65 -6.05 2.35
CA LEU A 209 -5.73 -5.84 0.89
C LEU A 209 -4.33 -5.72 0.32
N GLU A 210 -3.92 -6.68 -0.50
CA GLU A 210 -2.61 -6.71 -1.13
C GLU A 210 -2.68 -7.21 -2.57
N THR A 211 -1.63 -6.93 -3.34
CA THR A 211 -1.40 -7.55 -4.65
C THR A 211 -0.47 -8.75 -4.48
N PHE A 212 -1.01 -9.96 -4.55
CA PHE A 212 -0.20 -11.18 -4.40
C PHE A 212 0.35 -11.68 -5.74
N ILE A 213 1.65 -11.99 -5.80
CA ILE A 213 2.34 -12.40 -7.03
C ILE A 213 1.83 -13.71 -7.63
N ASP A 214 1.25 -14.58 -6.82
CA ASP A 214 0.70 -15.89 -7.22
C ASP A 214 -0.81 -15.87 -7.47
N ASN A 215 -1.48 -14.75 -7.24
CA ASN A 215 -2.91 -14.57 -7.49
C ASN A 215 -3.15 -13.41 -8.45
N GLN A 216 -2.69 -13.56 -9.69
CA GLN A 216 -2.86 -12.58 -10.75
C GLN A 216 -3.49 -13.22 -11.98
N LYS A 217 -4.40 -12.48 -12.64
CA LYS A 217 -5.13 -12.92 -13.82
C LYS A 217 -4.20 -13.15 -15.03
N PHE A 218 -3.17 -12.31 -15.17
CA PHE A 218 -2.27 -12.32 -16.32
C PHE A 218 -0.82 -12.62 -15.92
N PRO A 219 -0.09 -13.44 -16.70
CA PRO A 219 1.33 -13.67 -16.45
C PRO A 219 2.17 -12.38 -16.43
N ALA A 220 1.80 -11.39 -17.26
CA ALA A 220 2.46 -10.09 -17.27
C ALA A 220 2.34 -9.36 -15.93
N ALA A 221 1.17 -9.39 -15.28
CA ALA A 221 0.98 -8.79 -13.97
C ALA A 221 1.86 -9.44 -12.90
N LYS A 222 1.95 -10.78 -12.90
CA LYS A 222 2.89 -11.51 -12.02
C LYS A 222 4.34 -11.07 -12.25
N HIS A 223 4.74 -10.91 -13.51
CA HIS A 223 6.10 -10.48 -13.86
C HIS A 223 6.38 -9.05 -13.36
N CYS A 224 5.44 -8.12 -13.59
CA CYS A 224 5.57 -6.73 -13.12
C CYS A 224 5.68 -6.65 -11.59
N LEU A 225 4.80 -7.35 -10.85
CA LEU A 225 4.86 -7.40 -9.39
C LEU A 225 6.17 -7.99 -8.88
N THR A 226 6.69 -9.05 -9.54
CA THR A 226 8.00 -9.59 -9.20
C THR A 226 9.10 -8.54 -9.40
N GLY A 227 9.04 -7.77 -10.49
CA GLY A 227 9.93 -6.65 -10.76
C GLY A 227 9.83 -5.54 -9.71
N THR A 228 8.62 -5.21 -9.26
CA THR A 228 8.37 -4.22 -8.19
C THR A 228 9.09 -4.59 -6.88
N SER A 229 9.33 -5.89 -6.62
CA SER A 229 10.12 -6.31 -5.47
C SER A 229 11.52 -5.70 -5.42
N LEU A 230 12.09 -5.34 -6.56
CA LEU A 230 13.40 -4.66 -6.63
C LEU A 230 13.34 -3.26 -6.01
N TYR A 231 12.23 -2.52 -6.21
CA TYR A 231 12.02 -1.22 -5.57
C TYR A 231 12.12 -1.33 -4.05
N PHE A 232 11.48 -2.35 -3.46
CA PHE A 232 11.59 -2.58 -2.01
C PHE A 232 13.03 -2.84 -1.58
N THR A 233 13.80 -3.57 -2.40
CA THR A 233 15.20 -3.91 -2.10
C THR A 233 16.10 -2.68 -2.09
N PHE A 234 16.05 -1.81 -3.10
CA PHE A 234 17.05 -0.76 -3.22
C PHE A 234 16.57 0.67 -2.91
N ILE A 235 15.25 0.92 -2.80
CA ILE A 235 14.69 2.24 -2.45
C ILE A 235 13.87 2.20 -1.17
N ALA A 236 12.94 1.25 -1.02
CA ALA A 236 11.94 1.36 0.04
C ALA A 236 12.51 1.11 1.43
N ASN A 237 13.00 -0.09 1.69
CA ASN A 237 13.47 -0.48 3.03
C ASN A 237 14.57 -1.56 3.06
N GLY A 238 14.87 -2.18 1.92
CA GLY A 238 15.95 -3.17 1.80
C GLY A 238 15.58 -4.60 2.21
N ASN A 239 14.43 -4.84 2.82
CA ASN A 239 14.10 -6.12 3.46
C ASN A 239 12.70 -6.68 3.16
N SER A 240 11.90 -5.99 2.35
CA SER A 240 10.56 -6.43 1.96
C SER A 240 10.44 -6.76 0.46
N LYS A 241 9.28 -7.21 0.05
CA LYS A 241 9.00 -7.63 -1.33
C LYS A 241 7.50 -7.77 -1.56
N MET A 242 7.10 -7.90 -2.81
CA MET A 242 5.77 -8.39 -3.14
C MET A 242 5.64 -9.86 -2.70
N TYR A 243 4.65 -10.17 -1.90
CA TYR A 243 4.46 -11.49 -1.31
C TYR A 243 3.53 -12.39 -2.13
N SER A 244 3.61 -13.71 -1.90
CA SER A 244 2.59 -14.65 -2.34
C SER A 244 1.51 -14.80 -1.27
N ILE A 245 0.31 -15.21 -1.69
CA ILE A 245 -0.82 -15.47 -0.76
C ILE A 245 -0.42 -16.51 0.30
N LYS A 246 0.27 -17.59 -0.13
CA LYS A 246 0.72 -18.65 0.78
C LYS A 246 1.67 -18.16 1.87
N VAL A 247 2.55 -17.23 1.53
CA VAL A 247 3.46 -16.62 2.52
C VAL A 247 2.65 -15.78 3.47
N MET A 248 1.74 -14.93 2.99
CA MET A 248 0.91 -14.09 3.84
C MET A 248 0.02 -14.91 4.78
N GLU A 249 -0.63 -15.98 4.29
CA GLU A 249 -1.44 -16.90 5.11
C GLU A 249 -0.60 -17.54 6.23
N ARG A 250 0.64 -17.94 5.94
CA ARG A 250 1.57 -18.45 6.97
C ARG A 250 1.87 -17.40 8.02
N LEU A 251 2.19 -16.15 7.62
CA LEU A 251 2.51 -15.05 8.55
C LEU A 251 1.30 -14.68 9.42
N VAL A 252 0.10 -14.69 8.84
CA VAL A 252 -1.18 -14.53 9.56
C VAL A 252 -1.32 -15.61 10.65
N ALA A 253 -1.07 -16.87 10.30
CA ALA A 253 -1.16 -17.99 11.25
C ALA A 253 -0.08 -17.89 12.36
N GLU A 254 1.16 -17.52 12.02
CA GLU A 254 2.25 -17.31 12.99
C GLU A 254 1.94 -16.17 13.98
N ALA A 255 1.14 -15.20 13.57
CA ALA A 255 0.66 -14.12 14.44
C ALA A 255 -0.50 -14.52 15.36
N GLY A 256 -1.05 -15.74 15.22
CA GLY A 256 -2.22 -16.23 15.95
C GLY A 256 -3.53 -15.67 15.44
N LEU A 257 -3.58 -15.38 14.15
CA LEU A 257 -4.77 -15.04 13.38
C LEU A 257 -5.09 -16.20 12.42
N LYS A 258 -6.29 -16.19 11.85
CA LYS A 258 -6.69 -17.14 10.80
C LYS A 258 -7.40 -16.42 9.68
N VAL A 259 -7.10 -16.79 8.44
CA VAL A 259 -7.87 -16.36 7.26
C VAL A 259 -9.20 -17.11 7.27
N VAL A 260 -10.31 -16.39 7.23
CA VAL A 260 -11.66 -16.96 7.23
C VAL A 260 -12.37 -16.82 5.90
N GLU A 261 -12.04 -15.79 5.13
CA GLU A 261 -12.52 -15.56 3.76
C GLU A 261 -11.40 -14.98 2.90
N THR A 262 -11.40 -15.32 1.61
CA THR A 262 -10.52 -14.74 0.60
C THR A 262 -11.37 -14.19 -0.53
N HIS A 263 -11.19 -12.91 -0.87
CA HIS A 263 -11.86 -12.25 -1.98
C HIS A 263 -10.80 -11.94 -3.07
N PRO A 264 -10.62 -12.84 -4.04
CA PRO A 264 -9.56 -12.69 -5.03
C PRO A 264 -9.94 -11.68 -6.11
N LEU A 265 -8.96 -10.91 -6.57
CA LEU A 265 -9.04 -10.02 -7.73
C LEU A 265 -10.31 -9.16 -7.75
N ILE A 266 -10.56 -8.45 -6.63
CA ILE A 266 -11.75 -7.62 -6.48
C ILE A 266 -11.81 -6.54 -7.58
N GLY A 267 -13.00 -6.38 -8.17
CA GLY A 267 -13.32 -5.32 -9.11
C GLY A 267 -12.48 -5.29 -10.38
N ASP A 268 -12.15 -6.42 -10.97
CA ASP A 268 -11.20 -6.53 -12.09
C ASP A 268 -9.81 -5.96 -11.81
N SER A 269 -9.55 -5.67 -10.55
CA SER A 269 -8.30 -5.16 -10.01
C SER A 269 -7.29 -6.29 -9.83
N TYR A 270 -6.09 -5.91 -9.40
CA TYR A 270 -4.99 -6.82 -9.10
C TYR A 270 -4.99 -7.25 -7.62
N HIS A 271 -5.88 -6.70 -6.81
CA HIS A 271 -5.90 -6.84 -5.35
C HIS A 271 -6.75 -8.02 -4.89
N THR A 272 -6.30 -8.61 -3.80
CA THR A 272 -7.04 -9.65 -3.07
C THR A 272 -7.21 -9.21 -1.63
N ILE A 273 -8.42 -9.37 -1.07
CA ILE A 273 -8.67 -9.19 0.35
C ILE A 273 -8.60 -10.54 1.05
N LEU A 274 -7.75 -10.62 2.07
CA LEU A 274 -7.80 -11.66 3.09
C LEU A 274 -8.57 -11.12 4.29
N LYS A 275 -9.72 -11.72 4.59
CA LYS A 275 -10.47 -11.47 5.82
C LYS A 275 -9.99 -12.43 6.89
N CYS A 276 -9.52 -11.88 8.00
CA CYS A 276 -8.93 -12.63 9.10
C CYS A 276 -9.71 -12.41 10.41
N LYS A 277 -9.54 -13.33 11.34
CA LYS A 277 -10.02 -13.25 12.72
C LYS A 277 -8.95 -13.77 13.69
N VAL A 278 -9.13 -13.48 14.96
CA VAL A 278 -8.36 -14.10 16.04
C VAL A 278 -8.58 -15.62 15.97
N ALA A 279 -7.47 -16.40 16.03
CA ALA A 279 -7.51 -17.86 15.90
C ALA A 279 -7.98 -18.54 17.18
#